data_6c32d4b45048c3059879d338d3c23517
#
_entry.id   6c32d4b45048c3059879d338d3c23517
#
_cell.length_a   1.000
_cell.length_b   1.000
_cell.length_c   1.000
_cell.angle_alpha   90.00
_cell.angle_beta   90.00
_cell.angle_gamma   90.00
#
_symmetry.space_group_name_H-M   'P 1'
#
loop_
_entity.id
_entity.type
_entity.pdbx_description
1 polymer ?
#
loop_
_entity_poly.entity_id
_entity_poly.type
_entity_poly.pdbx_seq_one_letter_code
_entity_poly.pdbx_strand_id
1 'polypeptide(L)'
;MLNRMEMLRVFLVAVEAPSFREAAHRLGTSPQKVTRAIQELERTFAEPLFHRSTRQATLTAFGAEIAQQARETLNQFDRLFLAHSKPKNAEIAGRVGITAPHAIGKLYLADFLKPLMHQHPGLRIELNLEDQLTDAVLSRIDIGIRIGAVRDRRFIARAVAQVPLKIVAAPALIAAVGAPSRVEGLKSLPLSVLIDRNNGRPWPWFFSDGESYLPPSPAFSCDDPETELEFVLAGLAFAQMPHYLAEPHLSAGLLVEVLAECAPPTVDLIVYRTQSGPVPPRVRLVYDHLIACLSDEAMFPQALEG
;
A
#
# COMPACT_ATOMS: atom_id res chain seq x y z
N MET A 1 21.64 6.57 -34.20
CA MET A 1 20.56 6.75 -35.19
C MET A 1 19.47 7.57 -34.48
N LEU A 2 18.99 8.68 -35.07
CA LEU A 2 17.90 9.46 -34.52
C LEU A 2 16.60 8.62 -34.57
N ASN A 3 15.80 8.68 -33.49
CA ASN A 3 14.48 8.03 -33.54
C ASN A 3 13.48 8.89 -34.36
N ARG A 4 12.37 8.32 -34.79
CA ARG A 4 11.37 9.01 -35.62
C ARG A 4 10.83 10.29 -35.00
N MET A 5 10.61 10.30 -33.69
CA MET A 5 10.10 11.48 -32.97
C MET A 5 11.14 12.61 -32.95
N GLU A 6 12.40 12.26 -32.77
CA GLU A 6 13.51 13.22 -32.79
C GLU A 6 13.70 13.82 -34.20
N MET A 7 13.57 13.00 -35.26
CA MET A 7 13.59 13.48 -36.64
C MET A 7 12.43 14.45 -36.92
N LEU A 8 11.21 14.18 -36.45
CA LEU A 8 10.08 15.09 -36.60
C LEU A 8 10.31 16.41 -35.84
N ARG A 9 10.89 16.39 -34.64
CA ARG A 9 11.26 17.63 -33.90
C ARG A 9 12.29 18.45 -34.67
N VAL A 10 13.33 17.82 -35.18
CA VAL A 10 14.34 18.48 -36.02
C VAL A 10 13.70 19.09 -37.27
N PHE A 11 12.78 18.38 -37.93
CA PHE A 11 12.05 18.86 -39.08
C PHE A 11 11.22 20.11 -38.77
N LEU A 12 10.43 20.11 -37.70
CA LEU A 12 9.65 21.29 -37.32
C LEU A 12 10.50 22.53 -37.02
N VAL A 13 11.64 22.35 -36.36
CA VAL A 13 12.56 23.47 -36.15
C VAL A 13 13.16 23.94 -37.48
N ALA A 14 13.42 23.02 -38.43
CA ALA A 14 13.91 23.37 -39.74
C ALA A 14 12.86 24.11 -40.60
N VAL A 15 11.59 23.83 -40.42
CA VAL A 15 10.46 24.55 -41.03
C VAL A 15 10.38 26.01 -40.57
N GLU A 16 10.69 26.27 -39.30
CA GLU A 16 10.58 27.61 -38.67
C GLU A 16 11.87 28.43 -38.79
N ALA A 17 12.96 27.80 -39.17
CA ALA A 17 14.25 28.46 -39.29
C ALA A 17 14.50 28.93 -40.76
N PRO A 18 15.17 30.08 -40.96
CA PRO A 18 15.49 30.58 -42.31
C PRO A 18 16.49 29.68 -43.07
N SER A 19 17.20 28.80 -42.37
CA SER A 19 18.12 27.84 -42.96
C SER A 19 18.38 26.64 -42.05
N PHE A 20 18.85 25.52 -42.59
CA PHE A 20 19.28 24.36 -41.79
C PHE A 20 20.45 24.66 -40.84
N ARG A 21 21.28 25.67 -41.15
CA ARG A 21 22.32 26.13 -40.26
C ARG A 21 21.72 26.80 -39.00
N GLU A 22 20.72 27.64 -39.19
CA GLU A 22 20.02 28.30 -38.08
C GLU A 22 19.21 27.28 -37.28
N ALA A 23 18.55 26.32 -37.92
CA ALA A 23 17.88 25.22 -37.26
C ALA A 23 18.86 24.42 -36.37
N ALA A 24 20.04 24.13 -36.89
CA ALA A 24 21.09 23.43 -36.13
C ALA A 24 21.57 24.23 -34.91
N HIS A 25 21.70 25.55 -35.04
CA HIS A 25 22.06 26.44 -33.93
C HIS A 25 20.97 26.41 -32.84
N ARG A 26 19.70 26.56 -33.20
CA ARG A 26 18.55 26.48 -32.24
C ARG A 26 18.46 25.12 -31.54
N LEU A 27 18.87 24.05 -32.22
CA LEU A 27 18.85 22.68 -31.67
C LEU A 27 20.14 22.31 -30.91
N GLY A 28 21.15 23.20 -30.86
CA GLY A 28 22.42 22.87 -30.25
C GLY A 28 23.15 21.70 -30.93
N THR A 29 23.00 21.57 -32.27
CA THR A 29 23.50 20.41 -33.03
C THR A 29 24.27 20.88 -34.28
N SER A 30 24.76 19.94 -35.13
CA SER A 30 25.44 20.28 -36.37
C SER A 30 24.48 20.37 -37.56
N PRO A 31 24.77 21.23 -38.58
CA PRO A 31 23.95 21.29 -39.81
C PRO A 31 23.87 19.97 -40.54
N GLN A 32 24.91 19.14 -40.46
CA GLN A 32 24.93 17.80 -41.06
C GLN A 32 23.89 16.87 -40.41
N LYS A 33 23.72 16.97 -39.08
CA LYS A 33 22.67 16.19 -38.34
C LYS A 33 21.27 16.61 -38.77
N VAL A 34 21.01 17.91 -38.93
CA VAL A 34 19.71 18.42 -39.43
C VAL A 34 19.47 17.90 -40.84
N THR A 35 20.43 18.08 -41.75
CA THR A 35 20.32 17.61 -43.14
C THR A 35 20.05 16.11 -43.20
N ARG A 36 20.77 15.32 -42.40
CA ARG A 36 20.58 13.87 -42.36
C ARG A 36 19.20 13.47 -41.84
N ALA A 37 18.68 14.17 -40.83
CA ALA A 37 17.32 13.91 -40.31
C ALA A 37 16.25 14.17 -41.36
N ILE A 38 16.36 15.28 -42.10
CA ILE A 38 15.45 15.64 -43.18
C ILE A 38 15.52 14.60 -44.29
N GLN A 39 16.71 14.25 -44.79
CA GLN A 39 16.89 13.23 -45.80
C GLN A 39 16.34 11.88 -45.44
N GLU A 40 16.45 11.48 -44.18
CA GLU A 40 15.91 10.23 -43.67
C GLU A 40 14.36 10.24 -43.63
N LEU A 41 13.75 11.39 -43.27
CA LEU A 41 12.30 11.57 -43.38
C LEU A 41 11.82 11.53 -44.82
N GLU A 42 12.47 12.27 -45.74
CA GLU A 42 12.16 12.28 -47.17
C GLU A 42 12.28 10.87 -47.76
N ARG A 43 13.31 10.12 -47.36
CA ARG A 43 13.46 8.72 -47.76
C ARG A 43 12.33 7.85 -47.20
N THR A 44 11.90 8.08 -45.98
CA THR A 44 10.82 7.32 -45.35
C THR A 44 9.46 7.58 -46.01
N PHE A 45 9.20 8.84 -46.37
CA PHE A 45 7.96 9.24 -47.03
C PHE A 45 8.00 9.05 -48.56
N ALA A 46 9.17 8.77 -49.13
CA ALA A 46 9.44 8.72 -50.57
C ALA A 46 9.06 10.01 -51.33
N GLU A 47 8.98 11.15 -50.61
CA GLU A 47 8.69 12.48 -51.13
C GLU A 47 9.57 13.55 -50.52
N PRO A 48 9.94 14.62 -51.29
CA PRO A 48 10.73 15.73 -50.75
C PRO A 48 9.88 16.62 -49.81
N LEU A 49 10.43 16.95 -48.65
CA LEU A 49 9.84 17.90 -47.70
C LEU A 49 10.23 19.34 -47.99
N PHE A 50 11.42 19.55 -48.60
CA PHE A 50 11.92 20.86 -48.97
C PHE A 50 12.31 20.89 -50.45
N HIS A 51 12.09 22.04 -51.11
CA HIS A 51 12.61 22.29 -52.44
C HIS A 51 14.16 22.44 -52.38
N ARG A 52 14.86 21.74 -53.27
CA ARG A 52 16.32 21.83 -53.40
C ARG A 52 16.71 23.18 -54.05
N SER A 53 16.95 24.20 -53.23
CA SER A 53 17.53 25.47 -53.63
C SER A 53 18.80 25.70 -52.87
N THR A 54 19.84 26.21 -53.51
CA THR A 54 21.16 26.52 -52.90
C THR A 54 21.16 27.74 -51.97
N ARG A 55 20.06 28.51 -51.91
CA ARG A 55 19.98 29.78 -51.16
C ARG A 55 18.95 29.81 -50.06
N GLN A 56 17.85 29.05 -50.15
CA GLN A 56 16.81 29.00 -49.10
C GLN A 56 16.11 27.62 -49.11
N ALA A 57 15.84 27.09 -47.91
CA ALA A 57 15.06 25.88 -47.78
C ALA A 57 13.57 26.29 -47.75
N THR A 58 12.89 26.14 -48.87
CA THR A 58 11.43 26.38 -48.99
C THR A 58 10.68 25.05 -48.91
N LEU A 59 9.62 25.05 -48.12
CA LEU A 59 8.82 23.87 -47.86
C LEU A 59 8.03 23.48 -49.11
N THR A 60 7.90 22.18 -49.41
CA THR A 60 6.97 21.67 -50.44
C THR A 60 5.54 21.67 -49.89
N ALA A 61 4.53 21.51 -50.79
CA ALA A 61 3.14 21.34 -50.36
C ALA A 61 3.00 20.12 -49.46
N PHE A 62 3.63 19.00 -49.79
CA PHE A 62 3.69 17.79 -48.97
C PHE A 62 4.42 18.05 -47.62
N GLY A 63 5.55 18.78 -47.66
CA GLY A 63 6.26 19.17 -46.45
C GLY A 63 5.40 20.03 -45.50
N ALA A 64 4.55 20.93 -46.05
CA ALA A 64 3.63 21.73 -45.22
C ALA A 64 2.56 20.86 -44.54
N GLU A 65 2.00 19.89 -45.23
CA GLU A 65 1.04 18.92 -44.71
C GLU A 65 1.68 18.09 -43.57
N ILE A 66 2.87 17.52 -43.84
CA ILE A 66 3.60 16.73 -42.84
C ILE A 66 3.99 17.61 -41.61
N ALA A 67 4.34 18.88 -41.81
CA ALA A 67 4.65 19.79 -40.68
C ALA A 67 3.44 20.02 -39.77
N GLN A 68 2.24 20.15 -40.35
CA GLN A 68 1.02 20.28 -39.56
C GLN A 68 0.73 19.01 -38.75
N GLN A 69 0.76 17.85 -39.41
CA GLN A 69 0.50 16.54 -38.76
C GLN A 69 1.56 16.25 -37.68
N ALA A 70 2.82 16.59 -37.92
CA ALA A 70 3.90 16.41 -36.95
C ALA A 70 3.70 17.30 -35.70
N ARG A 71 3.25 18.56 -35.88
CA ARG A 71 2.93 19.45 -34.71
C ARG A 71 1.81 18.85 -33.85
N GLU A 72 0.73 18.39 -34.47
CA GLU A 72 -0.39 17.80 -33.76
C GLU A 72 0.04 16.52 -33.00
N THR A 73 0.78 15.64 -33.66
CA THR A 73 1.28 14.38 -33.09
C THR A 73 2.24 14.64 -31.92
N LEU A 74 3.20 15.56 -32.07
CA LEU A 74 4.14 15.89 -31.01
C LEU A 74 3.45 16.59 -29.84
N ASN A 75 2.49 17.46 -30.09
CA ASN A 75 1.68 18.08 -29.05
C ASN A 75 0.87 17.04 -28.27
N GLN A 76 0.26 16.05 -28.93
CA GLN A 76 -0.44 14.96 -28.25
C GLN A 76 0.54 14.09 -27.44
N PHE A 77 1.70 13.78 -28.00
CA PHE A 77 2.74 13.04 -27.30
C PHE A 77 3.24 13.80 -26.04
N ASP A 78 3.54 15.08 -26.17
CA ASP A 78 4.00 15.90 -25.04
C ASP A 78 2.88 16.06 -23.98
N ARG A 79 1.60 16.14 -24.38
CA ARG A 79 0.46 16.15 -23.43
C ARG A 79 0.37 14.89 -22.58
N LEU A 80 0.76 13.71 -23.10
CA LEU A 80 0.82 12.47 -22.31
C LEU A 80 1.77 12.62 -21.10
N PHE A 81 2.87 13.30 -21.29
CA PHE A 81 3.87 13.50 -20.22
C PHE A 81 3.53 14.71 -19.34
N LEU A 82 3.01 15.80 -19.93
CA LEU A 82 2.62 17.02 -19.19
C LEU A 82 1.41 16.77 -18.29
N ALA A 83 0.42 16.01 -18.75
CA ALA A 83 -0.75 15.65 -17.93
C ALA A 83 -0.39 14.79 -16.71
N HIS A 84 0.77 14.14 -16.75
CA HIS A 84 1.27 13.27 -15.68
C HIS A 84 2.54 13.83 -14.99
N SER A 85 3.13 14.92 -15.50
CA SER A 85 4.19 15.65 -14.81
C SER A 85 3.54 16.67 -13.87
N LYS A 86 3.70 16.46 -12.57
CA LYS A 86 3.02 17.10 -11.43
C LYS A 86 3.04 18.63 -11.48
N PRO A 87 1.87 19.31 -11.40
CA PRO A 87 1.81 20.58 -10.68
C PRO A 87 2.02 20.30 -9.19
N LYS A 88 2.76 21.16 -8.49
CA LYS A 88 2.98 21.10 -7.02
C LYS A 88 1.67 21.12 -6.20
N ASN A 89 0.52 21.39 -6.81
CA ASN A 89 -0.83 21.43 -6.24
C ASN A 89 -1.80 20.50 -6.98
N ALA A 90 -1.33 19.35 -7.54
CA ALA A 90 -2.25 18.39 -8.13
C ALA A 90 -3.16 17.84 -7.03
N GLU A 91 -4.46 18.00 -7.23
CA GLU A 91 -5.50 17.40 -6.41
C GLU A 91 -5.20 15.91 -6.21
N ILE A 92 -5.14 15.49 -4.95
CA ILE A 92 -4.91 14.08 -4.60
C ILE A 92 -6.16 13.31 -4.99
N ALA A 93 -6.08 12.58 -6.08
CA ALA A 93 -7.21 11.83 -6.63
C ALA A 93 -6.81 10.42 -7.09
N GLY A 94 -7.79 9.53 -7.14
CA GLY A 94 -7.65 8.17 -7.63
C GLY A 94 -7.78 7.11 -6.55
N ARG A 95 -7.66 5.85 -6.95
CA ARG A 95 -7.84 4.67 -6.12
C ARG A 95 -6.61 4.39 -5.26
N VAL A 96 -6.84 3.99 -4.00
CA VAL A 96 -5.86 3.34 -3.11
C VAL A 96 -6.49 2.09 -2.51
N GLY A 97 -5.90 0.92 -2.79
CA GLY A 97 -6.31 -0.37 -2.25
C GLY A 97 -5.58 -0.67 -0.95
N ILE A 98 -6.31 -0.97 0.12
CA ILE A 98 -5.77 -1.26 1.44
C ILE A 98 -6.25 -2.63 1.88
N THR A 99 -5.36 -3.47 2.42
CA THR A 99 -5.74 -4.69 3.13
C THR A 99 -5.35 -4.61 4.60
N ALA A 100 -6.19 -5.12 5.47
CA ALA A 100 -5.96 -5.15 6.92
C ALA A 100 -6.72 -6.31 7.57
N PRO A 101 -6.34 -6.74 8.79
CA PRO A 101 -7.16 -7.62 9.61
C PRO A 101 -8.55 -7.03 9.84
N HIS A 102 -9.58 -7.90 9.88
CA HIS A 102 -10.98 -7.48 10.04
C HIS A 102 -11.16 -6.54 11.23
N ALA A 103 -10.71 -6.93 12.38
CA ALA A 103 -10.86 -6.15 13.61
C ALA A 103 -10.15 -4.78 13.52
N ILE A 104 -8.93 -4.71 12.97
CA ILE A 104 -8.21 -3.43 12.76
C ILE A 104 -8.98 -2.52 11.80
N GLY A 105 -9.49 -3.09 10.71
CA GLY A 105 -10.30 -2.35 9.74
C GLY A 105 -11.54 -1.74 10.33
N LYS A 106 -12.29 -2.53 11.13
CA LYS A 106 -13.55 -2.18 11.73
C LYS A 106 -13.39 -1.17 12.89
N LEU A 107 -12.40 -1.41 13.77
CA LEU A 107 -12.22 -0.60 14.99
C LEU A 107 -11.51 0.73 14.72
N TYR A 108 -10.59 0.79 13.75
CA TYR A 108 -9.68 1.94 13.59
C TYR A 108 -9.69 2.58 12.21
N LEU A 109 -9.59 1.78 11.12
CA LEU A 109 -9.34 2.37 9.80
C LEU A 109 -10.47 3.27 9.31
N ALA A 110 -11.70 2.96 9.65
CA ALA A 110 -12.83 3.82 9.28
C ALA A 110 -12.67 5.24 9.84
N ASP A 111 -12.27 5.37 11.09
CA ASP A 111 -12.10 6.67 11.76
C ASP A 111 -10.84 7.39 11.29
N PHE A 112 -9.77 6.68 11.00
CA PHE A 112 -8.56 7.26 10.43
C PHE A 112 -8.75 7.79 9.01
N LEU A 113 -9.50 7.08 8.17
CA LEU A 113 -9.63 7.42 6.76
C LEU A 113 -10.71 8.47 6.47
N LYS A 114 -11.75 8.59 7.29
CA LYS A 114 -12.82 9.59 7.11
C LYS A 114 -12.30 11.02 6.97
N PRO A 115 -11.46 11.56 7.89
CA PRO A 115 -10.92 12.91 7.77
C PRO A 115 -10.11 13.11 6.49
N LEU A 116 -9.31 12.12 6.11
CA LEU A 116 -8.47 12.17 4.91
C LEU A 116 -9.32 12.22 3.63
N MET A 117 -10.37 11.43 3.56
CA MET A 117 -11.30 11.43 2.42
C MET A 117 -12.11 12.72 2.33
N HIS A 118 -12.47 13.34 3.45
CA HIS A 118 -13.10 14.67 3.47
C HIS A 118 -12.16 15.76 2.93
N GLN A 119 -10.88 15.72 3.28
CA GLN A 119 -9.88 16.67 2.78
C GLN A 119 -9.54 16.45 1.29
N HIS A 120 -9.72 15.24 0.77
CA HIS A 120 -9.37 14.86 -0.59
C HIS A 120 -10.55 14.15 -1.29
N PRO A 121 -11.58 14.89 -1.76
CA PRO A 121 -12.79 14.31 -2.35
C PRO A 121 -12.55 13.43 -3.59
N GLY A 122 -11.42 13.63 -4.29
CA GLY A 122 -11.00 12.81 -5.42
C GLY A 122 -10.36 11.47 -5.03
N LEU A 123 -10.07 11.24 -3.72
CA LEU A 123 -9.48 10.02 -3.22
C LEU A 123 -10.55 8.92 -3.10
N ARG A 124 -10.27 7.75 -3.62
CA ARG A 124 -11.13 6.56 -3.53
C ARG A 124 -10.37 5.46 -2.78
N ILE A 125 -10.88 5.06 -1.62
CA ILE A 125 -10.31 3.99 -0.80
C ILE A 125 -11.09 2.70 -1.05
N GLU A 126 -10.38 1.62 -1.32
CA GLU A 126 -10.93 0.26 -1.34
C GLU A 126 -10.30 -0.51 -0.18
N LEU A 127 -11.12 -0.89 0.79
CA LEU A 127 -10.71 -1.71 1.92
C LEU A 127 -11.03 -3.18 1.64
N ASN A 128 -10.02 -4.01 1.73
CA ASN A 128 -10.13 -5.46 1.72
C ASN A 128 -9.74 -5.97 3.11
N LEU A 129 -10.73 -6.34 3.92
CA LEU A 129 -10.50 -6.78 5.29
C LEU A 129 -10.37 -8.30 5.29
N GLU A 130 -9.18 -8.77 5.57
CA GLU A 130 -8.82 -10.19 5.54
C GLU A 130 -7.73 -10.50 6.56
N ASP A 131 -7.89 -11.60 7.31
CA ASP A 131 -6.85 -12.10 8.22
C ASP A 131 -5.85 -13.02 7.50
N GLN A 132 -6.14 -13.40 6.27
CA GLN A 132 -5.26 -14.20 5.42
C GLN A 132 -4.27 -13.33 4.64
N LEU A 133 -3.05 -13.85 4.43
CA LEU A 133 -2.05 -13.20 3.56
C LEU A 133 -2.47 -13.35 2.10
N THR A 134 -2.98 -12.30 1.53
CA THR A 134 -3.38 -12.25 0.10
C THR A 134 -2.19 -11.85 -0.76
N ASP A 135 -2.09 -12.40 -1.98
CA ASP A 135 -1.10 -11.90 -2.94
C ASP A 135 -1.48 -10.46 -3.37
N ALA A 136 -0.75 -9.51 -2.81
CA ALA A 136 -1.00 -8.08 -3.00
C ALA A 136 -0.94 -7.65 -4.48
N VAL A 137 -0.20 -8.38 -5.33
CA VAL A 137 -0.08 -8.07 -6.76
C VAL A 137 -1.35 -8.47 -7.51
N LEU A 138 -1.87 -9.67 -7.23
CA LEU A 138 -3.10 -10.16 -7.85
C LEU A 138 -4.32 -9.36 -7.37
N SER A 139 -4.32 -8.91 -6.13
CA SER A 139 -5.44 -8.21 -5.48
C SER A 139 -5.39 -6.68 -5.61
N ARG A 140 -4.43 -6.13 -6.38
CA ARG A 140 -4.25 -4.67 -6.57
C ARG A 140 -4.15 -3.90 -5.25
N ILE A 141 -3.47 -4.45 -4.25
CA ILE A 141 -3.24 -3.84 -2.95
C ILE A 141 -2.05 -2.88 -3.04
N ASP A 142 -2.26 -1.65 -2.62
CA ASP A 142 -1.23 -0.60 -2.55
C ASP A 142 -0.58 -0.56 -1.16
N ILE A 143 -1.39 -0.75 -0.10
CA ILE A 143 -0.97 -0.68 1.31
C ILE A 143 -1.54 -1.89 2.05
N GLY A 144 -0.75 -2.50 2.91
CA GLY A 144 -1.21 -3.56 3.80
C GLY A 144 -0.89 -3.27 5.25
N ILE A 145 -1.76 -3.75 6.14
CA ILE A 145 -1.59 -3.72 7.59
C ILE A 145 -1.64 -5.17 8.06
N ARG A 146 -0.70 -5.58 8.92
CA ARG A 146 -0.66 -6.95 9.47
C ARG A 146 -0.11 -6.96 10.89
N ILE A 147 -0.54 -7.94 11.66
CA ILE A 147 0.04 -8.30 12.94
C ILE A 147 1.05 -9.43 12.69
N GLY A 148 2.27 -9.28 13.24
CA GLY A 148 3.37 -10.20 13.02
C GLY A 148 4.24 -9.88 11.81
N ALA A 149 5.25 -10.72 11.55
CA ALA A 149 6.31 -10.44 10.60
C ALA A 149 5.85 -10.50 9.14
N VAL A 150 6.12 -9.46 8.37
CA VAL A 150 6.05 -9.46 6.90
C VAL A 150 7.41 -9.84 6.33
N ARG A 151 7.56 -11.07 5.85
CA ARG A 151 8.85 -11.62 5.37
C ARG A 151 9.09 -11.44 3.87
N ASP A 152 8.11 -10.95 3.13
CA ASP A 152 8.21 -10.81 1.67
C ASP A 152 9.03 -9.57 1.29
N ARG A 153 10.16 -9.81 0.60
CA ARG A 153 11.08 -8.75 0.14
C ARG A 153 10.50 -7.81 -0.93
N ARG A 154 9.35 -8.13 -1.49
CA ARG A 154 8.63 -7.25 -2.44
C ARG A 154 7.98 -6.05 -1.75
N PHE A 155 7.96 -6.02 -0.43
CA PHE A 155 7.35 -4.97 0.37
C PHE A 155 8.39 -4.15 1.13
N ILE A 156 8.08 -2.87 1.29
CA ILE A 156 8.69 -2.01 2.29
C ILE A 156 7.73 -2.03 3.48
N ALA A 157 8.20 -2.62 4.58
CA ALA A 157 7.43 -2.82 5.79
C ALA A 157 7.99 -1.96 6.92
N ARG A 158 7.11 -1.42 7.76
CA ARG A 158 7.46 -0.64 8.95
C ARG A 158 6.62 -1.10 10.12
N ALA A 159 7.26 -1.49 11.23
CA ALA A 159 6.59 -1.66 12.51
C ALA A 159 6.15 -0.28 13.02
N VAL A 160 4.88 -0.15 13.37
CA VAL A 160 4.26 1.12 13.79
C VAL A 160 3.80 1.07 15.23
N ALA A 161 3.49 -0.11 15.76
CA ALA A 161 3.09 -0.32 17.15
C ALA A 161 3.40 -1.73 17.61
N GLN A 162 3.28 -1.94 18.90
CA GLN A 162 3.36 -3.25 19.56
C GLN A 162 1.96 -3.66 20.04
N VAL A 163 1.54 -4.87 19.75
CA VAL A 163 0.25 -5.41 20.14
C VAL A 163 0.44 -6.40 21.29
N PRO A 164 0.07 -6.05 22.52
CA PRO A 164 0.07 -7.00 23.62
C PRO A 164 -0.99 -8.10 23.40
N LEU A 165 -0.67 -9.30 23.82
CA LEU A 165 -1.63 -10.39 23.94
C LEU A 165 -2.05 -10.53 25.40
N LYS A 166 -3.34 -10.73 25.65
CA LYS A 166 -3.92 -10.90 27.00
C LYS A 166 -4.64 -12.23 27.10
N ILE A 167 -4.54 -12.83 28.28
CA ILE A 167 -5.34 -14.02 28.62
C ILE A 167 -6.57 -13.54 29.36
N VAL A 168 -7.74 -13.80 28.82
CA VAL A 168 -9.00 -13.25 29.34
C VAL A 168 -10.10 -14.30 29.44
N ALA A 169 -11.03 -14.04 30.33
CA ALA A 169 -12.27 -14.82 30.46
C ALA A 169 -13.40 -13.94 31.02
N ALA A 170 -14.65 -14.35 30.80
CA ALA A 170 -15.79 -13.72 31.45
C ALA A 170 -15.79 -13.98 32.97
N PRO A 171 -16.22 -12.99 33.81
CA PRO A 171 -16.32 -13.16 35.26
C PRO A 171 -17.15 -14.38 35.69
N ALA A 172 -18.21 -14.69 34.95
CA ALA A 172 -19.06 -15.82 35.25
C ALA A 172 -18.31 -17.16 35.10
N LEU A 173 -17.47 -17.32 34.10
CA LEU A 173 -16.64 -18.50 33.94
C LEU A 173 -15.61 -18.62 35.05
N ILE A 174 -14.95 -17.53 35.40
CA ILE A 174 -13.97 -17.48 36.50
C ILE A 174 -14.62 -17.85 37.83
N ALA A 175 -15.83 -17.38 38.09
CA ALA A 175 -16.60 -17.75 39.28
C ALA A 175 -16.96 -19.25 39.33
N ALA A 176 -17.17 -19.86 38.18
CA ALA A 176 -17.54 -21.27 38.08
C ALA A 176 -16.36 -22.25 38.21
N VAL A 177 -15.20 -21.91 37.59
CA VAL A 177 -14.06 -22.83 37.47
C VAL A 177 -12.80 -22.37 38.17
N GLY A 178 -12.78 -21.13 38.67
CA GLY A 178 -11.63 -20.46 39.31
C GLY A 178 -10.74 -19.76 38.31
N ALA A 179 -9.96 -18.78 38.81
CA ALA A 179 -8.91 -18.17 38.01
C ALA A 179 -7.61 -19.00 38.12
N PRO A 180 -6.88 -19.23 37.04
CA PRO A 180 -5.57 -19.87 37.11
C PRO A 180 -4.56 -18.96 37.77
N SER A 181 -3.79 -19.46 38.74
CA SER A 181 -2.71 -18.74 39.41
C SER A 181 -1.34 -18.93 38.73
N ARG A 182 -1.24 -19.84 37.79
CA ARG A 182 -0.05 -20.17 36.99
C ARG A 182 -0.42 -20.90 35.71
N VAL A 183 0.50 -20.92 34.75
CA VAL A 183 0.29 -21.47 33.40
C VAL A 183 -0.19 -22.92 33.41
N GLU A 184 0.33 -23.77 34.32
CA GLU A 184 -0.07 -25.16 34.41
C GLU A 184 -1.55 -25.34 34.75
N GLY A 185 -2.14 -24.37 35.46
CA GLY A 185 -3.56 -24.37 35.79
C GLY A 185 -4.47 -24.26 34.58
N LEU A 186 -4.01 -23.72 33.47
CA LEU A 186 -4.76 -23.64 32.21
C LEU A 186 -5.13 -25.02 31.67
N LYS A 187 -4.34 -26.06 31.93
CA LYS A 187 -4.53 -27.40 31.39
C LYS A 187 -5.84 -28.05 31.81
N SER A 188 -6.44 -27.58 32.89
CA SER A 188 -7.73 -28.08 33.42
C SER A 188 -8.93 -27.18 33.09
N LEU A 189 -8.70 -26.08 32.38
CA LEU A 189 -9.72 -25.08 32.08
C LEU A 189 -10.22 -25.20 30.63
N PRO A 190 -11.46 -24.75 30.36
CA PRO A 190 -11.94 -24.65 28.98
C PRO A 190 -11.23 -23.53 28.24
N LEU A 191 -10.38 -23.88 27.27
CA LEU A 191 -9.59 -22.94 26.48
C LEU A 191 -10.10 -22.87 25.06
N SER A 192 -10.05 -21.70 24.44
CA SER A 192 -10.21 -21.52 23.01
C SER A 192 -8.88 -21.63 22.27
N VAL A 193 -8.96 -21.87 20.98
CA VAL A 193 -7.80 -21.89 20.06
C VAL A 193 -8.19 -21.26 18.73
N LEU A 194 -7.45 -20.27 18.30
CA LEU A 194 -7.55 -19.74 16.94
C LEU A 194 -6.84 -20.66 15.94
N ILE A 195 -7.44 -20.81 14.77
CA ILE A 195 -6.86 -21.49 13.60
C ILE A 195 -6.26 -20.46 12.67
N ASP A 196 -4.98 -20.58 12.38
CA ASP A 196 -4.30 -19.72 11.40
C ASP A 196 -4.86 -19.99 9.99
N ARG A 197 -5.53 -19.00 9.41
CA ARG A 197 -6.11 -19.08 8.05
C ARG A 197 -5.07 -19.30 6.95
N ASN A 198 -3.80 -18.99 7.20
CA ASN A 198 -2.74 -19.12 6.19
C ASN A 198 -2.26 -20.58 6.03
N ASN A 199 -2.31 -21.36 7.09
CA ASN A 199 -1.76 -22.72 7.08
C ASN A 199 -2.72 -23.79 7.65
N GLY A 200 -3.89 -23.38 8.16
CA GLY A 200 -4.91 -24.27 8.74
C GLY A 200 -4.51 -24.90 10.08
N ARG A 201 -3.47 -24.41 10.73
CA ARG A 201 -2.98 -24.96 12.00
C ARG A 201 -3.49 -24.13 13.18
N PRO A 202 -3.74 -24.77 14.33
CA PRO A 202 -4.08 -24.07 15.55
C PRO A 202 -2.87 -23.26 16.04
N TRP A 203 -3.14 -22.03 16.53
CA TRP A 203 -2.14 -21.19 17.17
C TRP A 203 -1.95 -21.63 18.60
N PRO A 204 -0.71 -21.95 19.02
CA PRO A 204 -0.44 -22.20 20.43
C PRO A 204 -0.53 -20.91 21.24
N TRP A 205 -0.88 -21.02 22.48
CA TRP A 205 -0.76 -19.93 23.44
C TRP A 205 0.73 -19.73 23.80
N PHE A 206 1.18 -18.50 23.87
CA PHE A 206 2.58 -18.12 24.19
C PHE A 206 2.65 -17.46 25.57
N PHE A 207 3.82 -17.56 26.22
CA PHE A 207 4.04 -17.01 27.55
C PHE A 207 5.39 -16.27 27.62
N SER A 208 5.57 -15.49 28.69
CA SER A 208 6.73 -14.60 28.89
C SER A 208 8.09 -15.33 28.98
N ASP A 209 8.10 -16.57 29.41
CA ASP A 209 9.29 -17.44 29.50
C ASP A 209 9.71 -18.05 28.17
N GLY A 210 8.97 -17.77 27.09
CA GLY A 210 9.17 -18.36 25.75
C GLY A 210 8.53 -19.74 25.59
N GLU A 211 7.85 -20.27 26.64
CA GLU A 211 7.07 -21.49 26.51
C GLU A 211 5.81 -21.26 25.67
N SER A 212 5.31 -22.34 25.10
CA SER A 212 4.05 -22.36 24.36
C SER A 212 3.23 -23.57 24.74
N TYR A 213 1.91 -23.39 24.73
CA TYR A 213 0.98 -24.44 25.05
C TYR A 213 -0.13 -24.52 23.98
N LEU A 214 -0.30 -25.67 23.39
CA LEU A 214 -1.42 -25.96 22.50
C LEU A 214 -2.39 -26.88 23.23
N PRO A 215 -3.62 -26.42 23.56
CA PRO A 215 -4.63 -27.25 24.18
C PRO A 215 -4.94 -28.47 23.31
N PRO A 216 -4.80 -29.70 23.85
CA PRO A 216 -5.01 -30.92 23.06
C PRO A 216 -6.50 -31.13 22.76
N SER A 217 -7.39 -30.52 23.55
CA SER A 217 -8.83 -30.62 23.42
C SER A 217 -9.45 -29.27 23.78
N PRO A 218 -9.39 -28.28 22.87
CA PRO A 218 -9.98 -26.97 23.12
C PRO A 218 -11.48 -27.06 23.29
N ALA A 219 -12.06 -26.26 24.18
CA ALA A 219 -13.51 -26.14 24.34
C ALA A 219 -14.16 -25.50 23.11
N PHE A 220 -13.42 -24.65 22.43
CA PHE A 220 -13.85 -23.97 21.21
C PHE A 220 -12.66 -23.69 20.29
N SER A 221 -12.85 -23.79 18.98
CA SER A 221 -11.86 -23.36 18.00
C SER A 221 -12.54 -22.74 16.78
N CYS A 222 -11.98 -21.66 16.28
CA CYS A 222 -12.40 -20.98 15.07
C CYS A 222 -11.20 -20.31 14.40
N ASP A 223 -11.41 -19.71 13.24
CA ASP A 223 -10.41 -18.98 12.48
C ASP A 223 -10.67 -17.45 12.45
N ASP A 224 -11.57 -16.98 13.32
CA ASP A 224 -12.00 -15.59 13.41
C ASP A 224 -11.93 -15.09 14.85
N PRO A 225 -11.05 -14.06 15.13
CA PRO A 225 -10.85 -13.57 16.49
C PRO A 225 -12.07 -12.87 17.10
N GLU A 226 -12.94 -12.23 16.28
CA GLU A 226 -14.15 -11.57 16.78
C GLU A 226 -15.18 -12.64 17.19
N THR A 227 -15.30 -13.73 16.42
CA THR A 227 -16.12 -14.88 16.81
C THR A 227 -15.61 -15.53 18.09
N GLU A 228 -14.28 -15.69 18.24
CA GLU A 228 -13.69 -16.20 19.48
C GLU A 228 -14.07 -15.33 20.68
N LEU A 229 -13.99 -14.01 20.53
CA LEU A 229 -14.36 -13.05 21.57
C LEU A 229 -15.83 -13.23 22.02
N GLU A 230 -16.76 -13.45 21.12
CA GLU A 230 -18.17 -13.69 21.47
C GLU A 230 -18.36 -14.92 22.35
N PHE A 231 -17.66 -16.03 22.07
CA PHE A 231 -17.68 -17.23 22.89
C PHE A 231 -17.05 -17.01 24.27
N VAL A 232 -16.00 -16.19 24.35
CA VAL A 232 -15.34 -15.83 25.61
C VAL A 232 -16.25 -14.94 26.45
N LEU A 233 -16.91 -13.95 25.86
CA LEU A 233 -17.91 -13.10 26.52
C LEU A 233 -19.12 -13.92 27.04
N ALA A 234 -19.50 -14.95 26.32
CA ALA A 234 -20.54 -15.89 26.77
C ALA A 234 -20.10 -16.81 27.93
N GLY A 235 -18.83 -16.70 28.38
CA GLY A 235 -18.30 -17.51 29.48
C GLY A 235 -18.02 -18.96 29.13
N LEU A 236 -17.75 -19.28 27.86
CA LEU A 236 -17.56 -20.64 27.39
C LEU A 236 -16.10 -21.07 27.35
N ALA A 237 -15.15 -20.13 27.28
CA ALA A 237 -13.73 -20.43 27.24
C ALA A 237 -12.90 -19.26 27.79
N PHE A 238 -11.66 -19.59 28.20
CA PHE A 238 -10.57 -18.61 28.31
C PHE A 238 -9.93 -18.47 26.92
N ALA A 239 -9.46 -17.28 26.58
CA ALA A 239 -8.74 -17.03 25.32
C ALA A 239 -7.46 -16.24 25.55
N GLN A 240 -6.49 -16.44 24.67
CA GLN A 240 -5.35 -15.53 24.51
C GLN A 240 -5.60 -14.70 23.25
N MET A 241 -5.84 -13.40 23.42
CA MET A 241 -6.24 -12.53 22.32
C MET A 241 -5.53 -11.17 22.33
N PRO A 242 -5.48 -10.48 21.18
CA PRO A 242 -4.90 -9.15 21.10
C PRO A 242 -5.60 -8.15 22.03
N HIS A 243 -4.81 -7.31 22.70
CA HIS A 243 -5.29 -6.27 23.64
C HIS A 243 -6.42 -5.43 23.05
N TYR A 244 -6.29 -4.97 21.81
CA TYR A 244 -7.27 -4.10 21.17
C TYR A 244 -8.67 -4.72 21.03
N LEU A 245 -8.77 -6.05 21.00
CA LEU A 245 -10.06 -6.78 21.04
C LEU A 245 -10.59 -6.89 22.47
N ALA A 246 -9.72 -7.18 23.42
CA ALA A 246 -10.10 -7.42 24.79
C ALA A 246 -10.43 -6.11 25.55
N GLU A 247 -9.71 -5.01 25.28
CA GLU A 247 -9.73 -3.78 26.08
C GLU A 247 -11.11 -3.14 26.26
N PRO A 248 -11.96 -2.99 25.22
CA PRO A 248 -13.31 -2.44 25.40
C PRO A 248 -14.14 -3.24 26.41
N HIS A 249 -13.93 -4.55 26.48
CA HIS A 249 -14.66 -5.48 27.35
C HIS A 249 -14.03 -5.59 28.74
N LEU A 250 -12.70 -5.43 28.84
CA LEU A 250 -11.99 -5.32 30.13
C LEU A 250 -12.41 -4.03 30.84
N SER A 251 -12.40 -2.90 30.15
CA SER A 251 -12.83 -1.60 30.68
C SER A 251 -14.31 -1.60 31.08
N ALA A 252 -15.17 -2.36 30.38
CA ALA A 252 -16.58 -2.54 30.72
C ALA A 252 -16.84 -3.59 31.83
N GLY A 253 -15.81 -4.30 32.32
CA GLY A 253 -15.94 -5.36 33.32
C GLY A 253 -16.62 -6.64 32.78
N LEU A 254 -16.75 -6.78 31.46
CA LEU A 254 -17.31 -7.98 30.81
C LEU A 254 -16.28 -9.10 30.68
N LEU A 255 -15.00 -8.75 30.69
CA LEU A 255 -13.85 -9.65 30.73
C LEU A 255 -12.95 -9.31 31.92
N VAL A 256 -12.19 -10.30 32.36
CA VAL A 256 -11.13 -10.15 33.36
C VAL A 256 -9.85 -10.74 32.80
N GLU A 257 -8.75 -10.03 32.90
CA GLU A 257 -7.42 -10.52 32.58
C GLU A 257 -6.91 -11.46 33.67
N VAL A 258 -6.34 -12.58 33.29
CA VAL A 258 -5.71 -13.56 34.19
C VAL A 258 -4.27 -13.79 33.73
N LEU A 259 -3.37 -14.15 34.66
CA LEU A 259 -1.96 -14.41 34.38
C LEU A 259 -1.25 -13.24 33.65
N ALA A 260 -1.54 -12.00 34.02
CA ALA A 260 -0.97 -10.82 33.39
C ALA A 260 0.58 -10.82 33.43
N GLU A 261 1.15 -11.36 34.50
CA GLU A 261 2.60 -11.51 34.68
C GLU A 261 3.24 -12.58 33.80
N CYS A 262 2.42 -13.45 33.21
CA CYS A 262 2.86 -14.49 32.27
C CYS A 262 2.59 -14.11 30.81
N ALA A 263 2.16 -12.86 30.54
CA ALA A 263 1.85 -12.41 29.19
C ALA A 263 3.05 -12.57 28.24
N PRO A 264 2.85 -13.00 27.01
CA PRO A 264 3.94 -13.17 26.04
C PRO A 264 4.51 -11.82 25.61
N PRO A 265 5.69 -11.80 24.96
CA PRO A 265 6.16 -10.62 24.25
C PRO A 265 5.12 -10.10 23.27
N THR A 266 5.08 -8.79 23.12
CA THR A 266 4.19 -8.11 22.18
C THR A 266 4.49 -8.52 20.73
N VAL A 267 3.50 -8.37 19.86
CA VAL A 267 3.62 -8.66 18.43
C VAL A 267 3.58 -7.36 17.64
N ASP A 268 4.47 -7.22 16.66
CA ASP A 268 4.51 -6.02 15.82
C ASP A 268 3.21 -5.82 15.03
N LEU A 269 2.68 -4.59 15.06
CA LEU A 269 1.74 -4.10 14.07
C LEU A 269 2.53 -3.45 12.94
N ILE A 270 2.37 -3.98 11.73
CA ILE A 270 3.18 -3.58 10.58
C ILE A 270 2.30 -2.95 9.52
N VAL A 271 2.74 -1.79 9.01
CA VAL A 271 2.22 -1.19 7.77
C VAL A 271 3.24 -1.43 6.67
N TYR A 272 2.79 -1.98 5.56
CA TYR A 272 3.66 -2.25 4.41
C TYR A 272 3.06 -1.74 3.10
N ARG A 273 3.90 -1.53 2.11
CA ARG A 273 3.53 -1.20 0.74
C ARG A 273 4.44 -1.90 -0.26
N THR A 274 4.02 -1.97 -1.51
CA THR A 274 4.86 -2.52 -2.57
C THR A 274 6.12 -1.67 -2.81
N GLN A 275 7.24 -2.33 -3.07
CA GLN A 275 8.55 -1.69 -3.30
C GLN A 275 8.73 -1.21 -4.74
N SER A 276 7.92 -1.68 -5.71
CA SER A 276 8.12 -1.47 -7.13
C SER A 276 7.79 -0.05 -7.59
N GLY A 277 8.76 0.63 -8.20
CA GLY A 277 8.61 1.88 -8.94
C GLY A 277 8.34 3.13 -8.10
N PRO A 278 8.04 4.26 -8.75
CA PRO A 278 7.69 5.50 -8.09
C PRO A 278 6.31 5.37 -7.41
N VAL A 279 6.26 5.73 -6.12
CA VAL A 279 5.03 5.68 -5.32
C VAL A 279 4.09 6.81 -5.73
N PRO A 280 2.85 6.51 -6.15
CA PRO A 280 1.88 7.56 -6.45
C PRO A 280 1.63 8.47 -5.25
N PRO A 281 1.46 9.80 -5.43
CA PRO A 281 1.25 10.74 -4.33
C PRO A 281 0.09 10.38 -3.40
N ARG A 282 -1.01 9.89 -3.96
CA ARG A 282 -2.17 9.41 -3.19
C ARG A 282 -1.84 8.22 -2.28
N VAL A 283 -1.05 7.27 -2.78
CA VAL A 283 -0.65 6.09 -2.00
C VAL A 283 0.29 6.53 -0.87
N ARG A 284 1.25 7.42 -1.17
CA ARG A 284 2.16 7.96 -0.18
C ARG A 284 1.42 8.72 0.92
N LEU A 285 0.47 9.60 0.56
CA LEU A 285 -0.34 10.34 1.51
C LEU A 285 -1.08 9.41 2.47
N VAL A 286 -1.78 8.40 1.94
CA VAL A 286 -2.53 7.43 2.76
C VAL A 286 -1.60 6.60 3.63
N TYR A 287 -0.46 6.15 3.08
CA TYR A 287 0.53 5.38 3.81
C TYR A 287 1.11 6.15 4.99
N ASP A 288 1.55 7.40 4.76
CA ASP A 288 2.14 8.25 5.80
C ASP A 288 1.08 8.59 6.89
N HIS A 289 -0.18 8.83 6.47
CA HIS A 289 -1.29 9.07 7.39
C HIS A 289 -1.61 7.86 8.27
N LEU A 290 -1.69 6.66 7.69
CA LEU A 290 -1.93 5.43 8.45
C LEU A 290 -0.78 5.13 9.43
N ILE A 291 0.46 5.37 9.03
CA ILE A 291 1.60 5.25 9.96
C ILE A 291 1.42 6.20 11.14
N ALA A 292 1.11 7.47 10.89
CA ALA A 292 0.94 8.46 11.95
C ALA A 292 -0.18 8.06 12.93
N CYS A 293 -1.34 7.63 12.41
CA CYS A 293 -2.47 7.22 13.24
C CYS A 293 -2.19 5.94 14.04
N LEU A 294 -1.58 4.93 13.40
CA LEU A 294 -1.31 3.63 14.05
C LEU A 294 -0.09 3.66 14.98
N SER A 295 0.75 4.69 14.90
CA SER A 295 1.86 4.92 15.85
C SER A 295 1.45 5.77 17.05
N ASP A 296 0.20 6.15 17.18
CA ASP A 296 -0.31 6.90 18.33
C ASP A 296 -0.40 5.96 19.55
N GLU A 297 0.39 6.23 20.58
CA GLU A 297 0.47 5.45 21.81
C GLU A 297 -0.85 5.41 22.57
N ALA A 298 -1.72 6.40 22.39
CA ALA A 298 -3.05 6.42 22.99
C ALA A 298 -3.97 5.33 22.37
N MET A 299 -3.71 4.90 21.13
CA MET A 299 -4.50 3.90 20.42
C MET A 299 -3.91 2.50 20.56
N PHE A 300 -2.58 2.40 20.52
CA PHE A 300 -1.83 1.16 20.71
C PHE A 300 -0.72 1.44 21.71
N PRO A 301 -0.97 1.24 23.02
CA PRO A 301 0.05 1.47 24.02
C PRO A 301 1.28 0.62 23.70
N GLN A 302 2.44 1.29 23.67
CA GLN A 302 3.71 0.58 23.53
C GLN A 302 3.93 -0.22 24.80
N ALA A 303 4.48 -1.43 24.68
CA ALA A 303 4.90 -2.17 25.85
C ALA A 303 5.91 -1.29 26.61
N LEU A 304 5.63 -1.01 27.88
CA LEU A 304 6.60 -0.36 28.74
C LEU A 304 7.87 -1.21 28.69
N GLU A 305 8.97 -0.60 28.22
CA GLU A 305 10.29 -1.21 28.30
C GLU A 305 10.54 -1.56 29.76
N GLY A 306 10.53 -2.86 30.10
CA GLY A 306 10.84 -3.40 31.38
C GLY A 306 12.33 -3.69 31.51
#